data_fe9baf42030dac026715641bfd3ac200
#
_entry.id   fe9baf42030dac026715641bfd3ac200
#
_cell.length_a   1.000
_cell.length_b   1.000
_cell.length_c   1.000
_cell.angle_alpha   90.00
_cell.angle_beta   90.00
_cell.angle_gamma   90.00
#
_symmetry.space_group_name_H-M   'P 1'
#
loop_
_entity.id
_entity.type
_entity.pdbx_description
1 polymer ?
#
loop_
_entity_poly.entity_id
_entity_poly.type
_entity_poly.pdbx_seq_one_letter_code
_entity_poly.pdbx_strand_id
1 'polypeptide(L)' 'MKLPYPILRIQDEQALYEEIVQKQNEFLDVYSLYLATGFAWIRDELKLKAYELRLLDPTFSFQI' A
#
# COMPACT_ATOMS: atom_id res chain seq x y z
N MET A 1 14.86 -24.06 -20.19
CA MET A 1 14.28 -22.89 -20.41
C MET A 1 13.20 -22.53 -19.54
N LYS A 2 12.52 -23.37 -19.00
CA LYS A 2 11.48 -23.04 -18.15
C LYS A 2 11.87 -22.88 -16.75
N LEU A 3 13.05 -23.23 -16.40
CA LEU A 3 13.47 -23.20 -15.03
C LEU A 3 13.47 -21.82 -14.40
N PRO A 4 13.74 -20.75 -15.12
CA PRO A 4 13.73 -19.44 -14.48
C PRO A 4 12.37 -19.01 -13.98
N TYR A 5 11.32 -19.55 -14.54
CA TYR A 5 10.01 -19.07 -14.17
C TYR A 5 9.66 -19.24 -12.70
N PRO A 6 9.89 -20.39 -12.07
CA PRO A 6 9.58 -20.48 -10.64
C PRO A 6 10.37 -19.50 -9.80
N ILE A 7 11.61 -19.28 -10.18
CA ILE A 7 12.43 -18.33 -9.43
C ILE A 7 11.90 -16.93 -9.60
N LEU A 8 11.53 -16.57 -10.80
CA LEU A 8 10.97 -15.23 -11.03
C LEU A 8 9.67 -15.06 -10.26
N ARG A 9 8.88 -16.12 -10.18
CA ARG A 9 7.65 -16.03 -9.44
C ARG A 9 7.89 -15.74 -7.98
N ILE A 10 8.88 -16.38 -7.38
CA ILE A 10 9.21 -16.13 -5.99
C ILE A 10 9.69 -14.70 -5.80
N GLN A 11 10.49 -14.22 -6.72
CA GLN A 11 10.95 -12.84 -6.63
C GLN A 11 9.82 -11.86 -6.78
N ASP A 12 8.89 -12.15 -7.65
CA ASP A 12 7.73 -11.28 -7.83
C ASP A 12 6.89 -11.22 -6.57
N GLU A 13 6.73 -12.35 -5.89
CA GLU A 13 5.97 -12.38 -4.66
C GLU A 13 6.66 -11.57 -3.57
N GLN A 14 7.98 -11.67 -3.49
CA GLN A 14 8.73 -10.87 -2.53
C GLN A 14 8.63 -9.39 -2.85
N ALA A 15 8.76 -9.04 -4.10
CA ALA A 15 8.68 -7.65 -4.50
C ALA A 15 7.30 -7.08 -4.19
N LEU A 16 6.26 -7.87 -4.43
CA LEU A 16 4.91 -7.44 -4.12
C LEU A 16 4.72 -7.24 -2.62
N TYR A 17 5.23 -8.17 -1.83
CA TYR A 17 5.13 -8.07 -0.38
C TYR A 17 5.82 -6.79 0.12
N GLU A 18 7.02 -6.51 -0.38
CA GLU A 18 7.75 -5.32 0.02
C GLU A 18 7.02 -4.06 -0.39
N GLU A 19 6.42 -4.08 -1.56
CA GLU A 19 5.67 -2.93 -2.02
C GLU A 19 4.43 -2.69 -1.15
N ILE A 20 3.76 -3.75 -0.76
CA ILE A 20 2.60 -3.63 0.14
C ILE A 20 3.03 -3.03 1.47
N VAL A 21 4.14 -3.50 2.03
CA VAL A 21 4.62 -2.97 3.30
C VAL A 21 4.98 -1.49 3.17
N GLN A 22 5.62 -1.12 2.07
CA GLN A 22 5.96 0.28 1.85
C GLN A 22 4.71 1.15 1.74
N LYS A 23 3.71 0.67 1.02
CA LYS A 23 2.47 1.43 0.89
C LYS A 23 1.73 1.52 2.22
N GLN A 24 1.79 0.47 3.02
CA GLN A 24 1.22 0.52 4.36
C GLN A 24 1.89 1.59 5.21
N ASN A 25 3.21 1.68 5.13
CA ASN A 25 3.94 2.69 5.88
C ASN A 25 3.57 4.10 5.42
N GLU A 26 3.47 4.31 4.11
CA GLU A 26 3.04 5.59 3.57
C GLU A 26 1.63 5.95 4.04
N PHE A 27 0.75 4.96 4.02
CA PHE A 27 -0.62 5.17 4.47
C PHE A 27 -0.65 5.60 5.94
N LEU A 28 0.11 4.91 6.78
CA LEU A 28 0.13 5.22 8.20
C LEU A 28 0.71 6.60 8.48
N ASP A 29 1.71 7.00 7.72
CA ASP A 29 2.29 8.34 7.86
C ASP A 29 1.25 9.41 7.56
N VAL A 30 0.52 9.25 6.47
CA VAL A 30 -0.50 10.23 6.10
C VAL A 30 -1.65 10.20 7.10
N TYR A 31 -2.00 9.01 7.57
CA TYR A 31 -3.05 8.87 8.56
C TYR A 31 -2.70 9.60 9.86
N SER A 32 -1.47 9.43 10.32
CA SER A 32 -1.00 10.14 11.51
C SER A 32 -1.07 11.64 11.31
N LEU A 33 -0.67 12.10 10.14
CA LEU A 33 -0.70 13.52 9.83
C LEU A 33 -2.13 14.04 9.80
N TYR A 34 -3.04 13.27 9.25
CA TYR A 34 -4.44 13.66 9.24
C TYR A 34 -5.01 13.78 10.65
N LEU A 35 -4.68 12.81 11.50
CA LEU A 35 -5.16 12.84 12.89
C LEU A 35 -4.60 14.04 13.64
N ALA A 36 -3.38 14.46 13.28
CA ALA A 36 -2.75 15.61 13.94
C ALA A 36 -3.29 16.94 13.45
N THR A 37 -3.66 17.03 12.17
CA THR A 37 -4.02 18.32 11.57
C THR A 37 -5.49 18.46 11.21
N GLY A 38 -6.12 17.37 10.77
CA GLY A 38 -7.51 17.41 10.33
C GLY A 38 -7.73 18.13 9.01
N PHE A 39 -6.67 18.44 8.26
CA PHE A 39 -6.81 19.19 7.00
C PHE A 39 -7.50 18.34 5.94
N ALA A 40 -8.43 18.96 5.20
CA ALA A 40 -9.18 18.25 4.18
C ALA A 40 -8.30 17.69 3.08
N TRP A 41 -7.26 18.43 2.66
CA TRP A 41 -6.40 17.96 1.60
C TRP A 41 -5.57 16.74 2.04
N ILE A 42 -5.27 16.64 3.33
CA ILE A 42 -4.58 15.45 3.84
C ILE A 42 -5.54 14.28 3.86
N ARG A 43 -6.81 14.51 4.15
CA ARG A 43 -7.83 13.46 4.09
C ARG A 43 -7.94 12.91 2.67
N ASP A 44 -7.90 13.79 1.67
CA ASP A 44 -7.96 13.35 0.29
C ASP A 44 -6.74 12.51 -0.07
N GLU A 45 -5.57 12.93 0.40
CA GLU A 45 -4.35 12.16 0.19
C GLU A 45 -4.44 10.81 0.87
N LEU A 46 -5.01 10.77 2.07
CA LEU A 46 -5.18 9.52 2.80
C LEU A 46 -6.09 8.55 2.03
N LYS A 47 -7.15 9.06 1.45
CA LYS A 47 -8.04 8.22 0.65
C LYS A 47 -7.32 7.67 -0.58
N LEU A 48 -6.48 8.47 -1.19
CA LEU A 48 -5.70 8.02 -2.33
C LEU A 48 -4.73 6.91 -1.93
N LYS A 49 -4.05 7.08 -0.80
CA LYS A 49 -3.13 6.06 -0.32
C LYS A 49 -3.87 4.77 0.03
N ALA A 50 -5.06 4.88 0.61
CA ALA A 50 -5.87 3.71 0.91
C ALA A 50 -6.28 2.99 -0.38
N TYR A 51 -6.62 3.74 -1.41
CA TYR A 51 -7.00 3.17 -2.69
C TYR A 51 -5.83 2.43 -3.32
N GLU A 52 -4.65 3.03 -3.31
CA GLU A 52 -3.45 2.41 -3.85
C GLU A 52 -3.13 1.11 -3.12
N LEU A 53 -3.23 1.14 -1.80
CA LEU A 53 -2.95 -0.05 -1.00
C LEU A 53 -3.96 -1.15 -1.30
N ARG A 54 -5.22 -0.79 -1.50
CA ARG A 54 -6.25 -1.77 -1.81
C ARG A 54 -6.03 -2.42 -3.17
N LEU A 55 -5.46 -1.71 -4.12
CA LEU A 55 -5.15 -2.29 -5.41
C LEU A 55 -4.10 -3.39 -5.28
N LEU A 56 -3.15 -3.21 -4.37
CA LEU A 56 -2.11 -4.20 -4.15
C LEU A 56 -2.58 -5.31 -3.23
N ASP A 57 -3.43 -4.99 -2.26
CA ASP A 57 -3.90 -5.95 -1.27
C ASP A 57 -5.41 -5.86 -1.21
N PRO A 58 -6.13 -6.70 -1.95
CA PRO A 58 -7.59 -6.61 -1.99
C PRO A 58 -8.27 -6.86 -0.65
N THR A 59 -7.56 -7.44 0.31
CA THR A 59 -8.15 -7.67 1.63
C THR A 59 -8.10 -6.42 2.50
N PHE A 60 -7.33 -5.42 2.11
CA PHE A 60 -7.24 -4.19 2.87
C PHE A 60 -8.54 -3.40 2.75
N SER A 61 -8.98 -2.86 3.88
CA SER A 61 -10.20 -2.07 3.91
C SER A 61 -10.02 -0.93 4.89
N PHE A 62 -10.37 0.27 4.49
CA PHE A 62 -10.25 1.45 5.34
C PHE A 62 -11.29 2.48 4.91
N GLN A 63 -11.97 3.05 5.90
CA GLN A 63 -12.96 4.11 5.66
C GLN A 63 -12.68 5.27 6.58
N ILE A 64 -12.82 6.45 6.04
CA ILE A 64 -12.63 7.69 6.80
C ILE A 64 -13.98 8.27 7.18
#